data_06a3fa12a85d9618f5ffed12414d3ac1
#
_entry.id   06a3fa12a85d9618f5ffed12414d3ac1
#
_cell.length_a   1.000
_cell.length_b   1.000
_cell.length_c   1.000
_cell.angle_alpha   90.00
_cell.angle_beta   90.00
_cell.angle_gamma   90.00
#
_symmetry.space_group_name_H-M   'P 1'
#
loop_
_entity.id
_entity.type
_entity.pdbx_description
1 polymer ?
#
loop_
_entity_poly.entity_id
_entity_poly.type
_entity_poly.pdbx_seq_one_letter_code
_entity_poly.pdbx_strand_id
1 'polypeptide(L)'
;MIYDKVENMGLYFSKLPGFEKVEEQYNAFCKAPFAEGRIDIDGDNMWCNVATYTVNPDNPLKYEAHKEYADVQVMFDGAENFGWANTKECTVTEDFKEGCDIAFMDAPNGQFFELRKGYFAVFFPEDAHAPCRKNDASDFAHKLVFKVKL
;
A
#
# COMPACT_ATOMS: atom_id res chain seq x y z
N MET A 1 -7.99 -4.52 -6.81
CA MET A 1 -6.67 -4.80 -6.20
C MET A 1 -5.82 -5.63 -7.15
N ILE A 2 -4.51 -5.36 -7.22
CA ILE A 2 -3.50 -6.21 -7.85
C ILE A 2 -2.62 -6.75 -6.72
N TYR A 3 -2.22 -8.02 -6.77
CA TYR A 3 -1.28 -8.62 -5.83
C TYR A 3 -0.40 -9.61 -6.58
N ASP A 4 0.92 -9.37 -6.62
CA ASP A 4 1.86 -10.20 -7.37
C ASP A 4 3.30 -10.01 -6.87
N LYS A 5 4.24 -10.75 -7.46
CA LYS A 5 5.68 -10.58 -7.24
C LYS A 5 6.19 -9.32 -7.92
N VAL A 6 7.20 -8.69 -7.30
CA VAL A 6 7.83 -7.47 -7.84
C VAL A 6 8.42 -7.65 -9.24
N GLU A 7 8.87 -8.86 -9.59
CA GLU A 7 9.38 -9.19 -10.94
C GLU A 7 8.32 -9.06 -12.04
N ASN A 8 7.03 -9.06 -11.67
CA ASN A 8 5.89 -8.95 -12.56
C ASN A 8 5.34 -7.51 -12.68
N MET A 9 5.92 -6.51 -11.99
CA MET A 9 5.44 -5.12 -12.01
C MET A 9 5.23 -4.60 -13.44
N GLY A 10 6.18 -4.85 -14.34
CA GLY A 10 6.10 -4.41 -15.73
C GLY A 10 4.89 -4.92 -16.51
N LEU A 11 4.30 -6.06 -16.13
CA LEU A 11 3.07 -6.60 -16.77
C LEU A 11 1.86 -5.67 -16.54
N TYR A 12 1.83 -4.97 -15.43
CA TYR A 12 0.74 -4.10 -15.00
C TYR A 12 1.07 -2.63 -15.26
N PHE A 13 2.22 -2.17 -14.79
CA PHE A 13 2.55 -0.75 -14.70
C PHE A 13 2.82 -0.11 -16.06
N SER A 14 3.27 -0.87 -17.05
CA SER A 14 3.40 -0.40 -18.44
C SER A 14 2.05 -0.05 -19.11
N LYS A 15 0.92 -0.44 -18.47
CA LYS A 15 -0.44 -0.22 -19.00
C LYS A 15 -1.26 0.76 -18.17
N LEU A 16 -0.74 1.19 -17.03
CA LEU A 16 -1.39 2.11 -16.10
C LEU A 16 -0.64 3.43 -16.11
N PRO A 17 -1.23 4.51 -16.66
CA PRO A 17 -0.58 5.82 -16.73
C PRO A 17 -0.09 6.28 -15.35
N GLY A 18 1.17 6.71 -15.26
CA GLY A 18 1.81 7.15 -14.02
C GLY A 18 2.47 6.04 -13.21
N PHE A 19 2.10 4.77 -13.41
CA PHE A 19 2.65 3.66 -12.63
C PHE A 19 4.04 3.19 -13.10
N GLU A 20 4.47 3.52 -14.30
CA GLU A 20 5.80 3.19 -14.84
C GLU A 20 6.93 3.72 -13.92
N LYS A 21 6.72 4.87 -13.29
CA LYS A 21 7.68 5.47 -12.34
C LYS A 21 7.83 4.64 -11.05
N VAL A 22 6.82 3.88 -10.64
CA VAL A 22 6.87 3.03 -9.44
C VAL A 22 7.95 1.95 -9.60
N GLU A 23 7.94 1.24 -10.73
CA GLU A 23 8.94 0.20 -11.02
C GLU A 23 10.34 0.80 -11.13
N GLU A 24 10.48 1.96 -11.77
CA GLU A 24 11.74 2.69 -11.88
C GLU A 24 12.31 3.06 -10.50
N GLN A 25 11.48 3.64 -9.62
CA GLN A 25 11.88 4.04 -8.27
C GLN A 25 12.18 2.84 -7.37
N TYR A 26 11.40 1.76 -7.47
CA TYR A 26 11.70 0.51 -6.78
C TYR A 26 13.08 -0.04 -7.19
N ASN A 27 13.38 -0.06 -8.47
CA ASN A 27 14.68 -0.51 -8.98
C ASN A 27 15.83 0.43 -8.54
N ALA A 28 15.59 1.73 -8.43
CA ALA A 28 16.55 2.68 -7.88
C ALA A 28 16.80 2.42 -6.38
N PHE A 29 15.73 2.20 -5.60
CA PHE A 29 15.81 1.85 -4.19
C PHE A 29 16.61 0.57 -3.95
N CYS A 30 16.41 -0.46 -4.77
CA CYS A 30 17.17 -1.71 -4.66
C CYS A 30 18.68 -1.51 -4.85
N LYS A 31 19.10 -0.50 -5.64
CA LYS A 31 20.53 -0.18 -5.88
C LYS A 31 21.10 0.71 -4.78
N ALA A 32 20.34 1.66 -4.30
CA ALA A 32 20.71 2.63 -3.27
C ALA A 32 19.46 2.97 -2.43
N PRO A 33 19.26 2.30 -1.28
CA PRO A 33 18.08 2.53 -0.45
C PRO A 33 17.92 3.99 -0.04
N PHE A 34 16.71 4.50 -0.15
CA PHE A 34 16.34 5.85 0.30
C PHE A 34 16.24 5.88 1.83
N ALA A 35 16.39 7.06 2.40
CA ALA A 35 16.11 7.28 3.82
C ALA A 35 14.61 7.06 4.12
N GLU A 36 14.31 6.68 5.37
CA GLU A 36 12.93 6.60 5.84
C GLU A 36 12.23 7.97 5.77
N GLY A 37 10.93 7.93 5.55
CA GLY A 37 10.08 9.10 5.41
C GLY A 37 9.51 9.26 4.01
N ARG A 38 8.97 10.46 3.74
CA ARG A 38 8.39 10.82 2.45
C ARG A 38 9.48 11.23 1.46
N ILE A 39 9.45 10.61 0.30
CA ILE A 39 10.29 10.91 -0.87
C ILE A 39 9.40 11.44 -1.99
N ASP A 40 9.57 12.69 -2.38
CA ASP A 40 8.85 13.26 -3.52
C ASP A 40 9.45 12.74 -4.83
N ILE A 41 8.59 12.26 -5.72
CA ILE A 41 8.96 11.70 -7.03
C ILE A 41 8.47 12.61 -8.15
N ASP A 42 7.22 13.07 -8.07
CA ASP A 42 6.57 13.91 -9.09
C ASP A 42 5.55 14.86 -8.44
N GLY A 43 6.00 15.63 -7.43
CA GLY A 43 5.15 16.56 -6.70
C GLY A 43 3.90 15.87 -6.14
N ASP A 44 2.72 16.44 -6.46
CA ASP A 44 1.44 15.88 -6.02
C ASP A 44 0.95 14.70 -6.87
N ASN A 45 1.64 14.37 -7.98
CA ASN A 45 1.25 13.23 -8.80
C ASN A 45 1.78 11.91 -8.23
N MET A 46 2.95 11.93 -7.60
CA MET A 46 3.54 10.73 -7.01
C MET A 46 4.54 11.05 -5.91
N TRP A 47 4.43 10.33 -4.80
CA TRP A 47 5.47 10.24 -3.77
C TRP A 47 5.56 8.83 -3.20
N CYS A 48 6.62 8.54 -2.46
CA CYS A 48 6.81 7.27 -1.75
C CYS A 48 7.05 7.52 -0.27
N ASN A 49 6.38 6.79 0.59
CA ASN A 49 6.71 6.69 2.00
C ASN A 49 7.55 5.43 2.23
N VAL A 50 8.74 5.60 2.77
CA VAL A 50 9.64 4.50 3.17
C VAL A 50 9.55 4.37 4.67
N ALA A 51 9.21 3.19 5.17
CA ALA A 51 9.07 2.95 6.60
C ALA A 51 9.52 1.54 7.01
N THR A 52 10.19 1.47 8.16
CA THR A 52 10.44 0.23 8.90
C THR A 52 9.68 0.30 10.22
N TYR A 53 8.92 -0.72 10.52
CA TYR A 53 8.13 -0.79 11.76
C TYR A 53 7.96 -2.21 12.26
N THR A 54 7.72 -2.32 13.58
CA THR A 54 7.30 -3.58 14.19
C THR A 54 5.82 -3.79 13.93
N VAL A 55 5.48 -4.97 13.45
CA VAL A 55 4.09 -5.36 13.18
C VAL A 55 3.42 -5.69 14.50
N ASN A 56 2.52 -4.81 14.97
CA ASN A 56 1.89 -4.94 16.27
C ASN A 56 0.56 -5.71 16.17
N PRO A 57 0.40 -6.83 16.92
CA PRO A 57 -0.85 -7.59 16.94
C PRO A 57 -2.03 -6.79 17.52
N ASP A 58 -1.75 -5.80 18.37
CA ASP A 58 -2.78 -5.02 19.08
C ASP A 58 -3.26 -3.79 18.29
N ASN A 59 -2.73 -3.55 17.08
CA ASN A 59 -3.24 -2.47 16.23
C ASN A 59 -4.74 -2.67 15.95
N PRO A 60 -5.59 -1.65 16.15
CA PRO A 60 -7.01 -1.75 15.82
C PRO A 60 -7.20 -2.14 14.35
N LEU A 61 -8.12 -3.05 14.08
CA LEU A 61 -8.50 -3.36 12.69
C LEU A 61 -9.29 -2.19 12.14
N LYS A 62 -8.70 -1.46 11.20
CA LYS A 62 -9.28 -0.30 10.56
C LYS A 62 -8.96 -0.36 9.08
N TYR A 63 -9.98 -0.41 8.26
CA TYR A 63 -9.82 -0.34 6.81
C TYR A 63 -9.77 1.12 6.39
N GLU A 64 -8.89 1.43 5.46
CA GLU A 64 -8.77 2.74 4.84
C GLU A 64 -9.02 2.64 3.34
N ALA A 65 -9.53 3.71 2.75
CA ALA A 65 -9.68 3.85 1.30
C ALA A 65 -9.30 5.27 0.88
N HIS A 66 -8.87 5.39 -0.37
CA HIS A 66 -8.45 6.64 -1.00
C HIS A 66 -9.37 6.97 -2.16
N LYS A 67 -9.47 8.23 -2.53
CA LYS A 67 -10.35 8.70 -3.59
C LYS A 67 -9.60 9.19 -4.81
N GLU A 68 -8.47 9.87 -4.57
CA GLU A 68 -7.67 10.51 -5.61
C GLU A 68 -6.41 9.71 -5.97
N TYR A 69 -5.94 8.84 -5.07
CA TYR A 69 -4.70 8.10 -5.22
C TYR A 69 -4.92 6.59 -5.16
N ALA A 70 -4.10 5.87 -5.92
CA ALA A 70 -3.85 4.46 -5.67
C ALA A 70 -2.65 4.30 -4.75
N ASP A 71 -2.70 3.30 -3.86
CA ASP A 71 -1.57 2.85 -3.06
C ASP A 71 -0.86 1.69 -3.76
N VAL A 72 0.44 1.81 -3.99
CA VAL A 72 1.28 0.68 -4.36
C VAL A 72 2.19 0.35 -3.19
N GLN A 73 1.89 -0.72 -2.50
CA GLN A 73 2.63 -1.16 -1.32
C GLN A 73 3.59 -2.28 -1.69
N VAL A 74 4.89 -2.06 -1.53
CA VAL A 74 5.95 -3.02 -1.87
C VAL A 74 6.68 -3.45 -0.62
N MET A 75 6.70 -4.75 -0.31
CA MET A 75 7.47 -5.27 0.80
C MET A 75 8.92 -5.50 0.39
N PHE A 76 9.81 -4.65 0.89
CA PHE A 76 11.24 -4.75 0.62
C PHE A 76 11.92 -5.79 1.52
N ASP A 77 11.54 -5.81 2.82
CA ASP A 77 12.01 -6.83 3.77
C ASP A 77 10.99 -7.10 4.86
N GLY A 78 11.03 -8.29 5.47
CA GLY A 78 10.03 -8.73 6.43
C GLY A 78 8.71 -9.14 5.78
N ALA A 79 7.62 -9.09 6.56
CA ALA A 79 6.26 -9.41 6.12
C ALA A 79 5.20 -8.80 7.04
N GLU A 80 4.02 -8.55 6.51
CA GLU A 80 2.81 -8.23 7.26
C GLU A 80 1.60 -8.92 6.62
N ASN A 81 0.51 -9.02 7.34
CA ASN A 81 -0.78 -9.28 6.73
C ASN A 81 -1.47 -7.94 6.43
N PHE A 82 -2.29 -7.91 5.38
CA PHE A 82 -3.21 -6.82 5.11
C PHE A 82 -4.62 -7.36 4.90
N GLY A 83 -5.62 -6.61 5.36
CA GLY A 83 -7.01 -6.85 5.05
C GLY A 83 -7.38 -6.19 3.72
N TRP A 84 -8.32 -6.78 2.98
CA TRP A 84 -8.91 -6.22 1.77
C TRP A 84 -10.41 -6.47 1.73
N ALA A 85 -11.16 -5.46 1.28
CA ALA A 85 -12.59 -5.56 0.96
C ALA A 85 -12.93 -4.59 -0.16
N ASN A 86 -14.02 -4.85 -0.91
CA ASN A 86 -14.56 -3.85 -1.82
C ASN A 86 -15.27 -2.78 -1.01
N THR A 87 -15.02 -1.50 -1.29
CA THR A 87 -15.61 -0.36 -0.54
C THR A 87 -17.14 -0.38 -0.52
N LYS A 88 -17.80 -0.95 -1.54
CA LYS A 88 -19.27 -1.10 -1.60
C LYS A 88 -19.80 -2.10 -0.57
N GLU A 89 -18.95 -2.94 -0.01
CA GLU A 89 -19.29 -3.94 1.01
C GLU A 89 -18.90 -3.46 2.42
N CYS A 90 -18.38 -2.24 2.52
CA CYS A 90 -17.91 -1.65 3.77
C CYS A 90 -18.92 -0.62 4.31
N THR A 91 -18.84 -0.38 5.62
CA THR A 91 -19.54 0.71 6.28
C THR A 91 -18.56 1.82 6.62
N VAL A 92 -18.78 3.03 6.09
CA VAL A 92 -17.93 4.20 6.39
C VAL A 92 -18.09 4.56 7.87
N THR A 93 -16.98 4.64 8.60
CA THR A 93 -16.91 5.06 9.99
C THR A 93 -16.39 6.48 10.14
N GLU A 94 -15.44 6.89 9.27
CA GLU A 94 -14.95 8.26 9.16
C GLU A 94 -14.82 8.61 7.67
N ASP A 95 -15.61 9.57 7.21
CA ASP A 95 -15.62 9.99 5.80
C ASP A 95 -14.42 10.88 5.45
N PHE A 96 -14.18 11.05 4.16
CA PHE A 96 -13.16 11.95 3.62
C PHE A 96 -13.33 13.36 4.16
N LYS A 97 -12.21 14.00 4.53
CA LYS A 97 -12.17 15.38 4.99
C LYS A 97 -11.49 16.24 3.94
N GLU A 98 -11.81 17.52 3.91
CA GLU A 98 -11.14 18.49 3.03
C GLU A 98 -9.62 18.46 3.22
N GLY A 99 -8.89 18.31 2.12
CA GLY A 99 -7.43 18.22 2.11
C GLY A 99 -6.84 16.89 2.61
N CYS A 100 -7.69 15.86 2.82
CA CYS A 100 -7.25 14.55 3.29
C CYS A 100 -7.87 13.43 2.45
N ASP A 101 -7.05 12.74 1.65
CA ASP A 101 -7.51 11.64 0.79
C ASP A 101 -7.51 10.30 1.54
N ILE A 102 -8.22 10.25 2.67
CA ILE A 102 -8.42 9.02 3.44
C ILE A 102 -9.81 8.99 4.06
N ALA A 103 -10.50 7.88 3.92
CA ALA A 103 -11.70 7.52 4.68
C ALA A 103 -11.45 6.21 5.42
N PHE A 104 -12.11 6.03 6.57
CA PHE A 104 -12.01 4.79 7.33
C PHE A 104 -13.34 4.04 7.32
N MET A 105 -13.24 2.71 7.33
CA MET A 105 -14.36 1.81 7.12
C MET A 105 -14.28 0.58 7.99
N ASP A 106 -15.43 0.01 8.32
CA ASP A 106 -15.58 -1.35 8.83
C ASP A 106 -15.88 -2.30 7.67
N ALA A 107 -15.15 -3.41 7.61
CA ALA A 107 -15.30 -4.45 6.60
C ALA A 107 -15.46 -5.83 7.27
N PRO A 108 -16.67 -6.21 7.72
CA PRO A 108 -16.88 -7.44 8.48
C PRO A 108 -16.55 -8.72 7.69
N ASN A 109 -16.60 -8.65 6.37
CA ASN A 109 -16.28 -9.77 5.47
C ASN A 109 -14.93 -9.59 4.77
N GLY A 110 -14.06 -8.71 5.27
CA GLY A 110 -12.74 -8.46 4.70
C GLY A 110 -11.88 -9.72 4.69
N GLN A 111 -11.13 -9.90 3.63
CA GLN A 111 -10.20 -11.02 3.46
C GLN A 111 -8.80 -10.58 3.84
N PHE A 112 -7.97 -11.52 4.33
CA PHE A 112 -6.59 -11.23 4.70
C PHE A 112 -5.62 -11.92 3.76
N PHE A 113 -4.55 -11.19 3.42
CA PHE A 113 -3.47 -11.65 2.56
C PHE A 113 -2.13 -11.34 3.23
N GLU A 114 -1.13 -12.17 2.98
CA GLU A 114 0.23 -11.91 3.40
C GLU A 114 0.94 -11.05 2.36
N LEU A 115 1.47 -9.88 2.76
CA LEU A 115 2.42 -9.11 1.99
C LEU A 115 3.83 -9.40 2.52
N ARG A 116 4.62 -10.13 1.76
CA ARG A 116 5.97 -10.56 2.14
C ARG A 116 7.03 -10.03 1.19
N LYS A 117 8.28 -10.11 1.61
CA LYS A 117 9.43 -9.70 0.80
C LYS A 117 9.33 -10.19 -0.64
N GLY A 118 9.53 -9.26 -1.58
CA GLY A 118 9.49 -9.52 -3.02
C GLY A 118 8.08 -9.55 -3.63
N TYR A 119 7.06 -9.13 -2.86
CA TYR A 119 5.69 -8.96 -3.34
C TYR A 119 5.24 -7.51 -3.23
N PHE A 120 4.24 -7.16 -4.05
CA PHE A 120 3.55 -5.88 -3.98
C PHE A 120 2.05 -6.05 -4.05
N ALA A 121 1.32 -5.07 -3.53
CA ALA A 121 -0.12 -4.91 -3.67
C ALA A 121 -0.44 -3.52 -4.20
N VAL A 122 -1.45 -3.41 -5.07
CA VAL A 122 -2.02 -2.14 -5.54
C VAL A 122 -3.46 -2.05 -5.07
N PHE A 123 -3.79 -0.96 -4.39
CA PHE A 123 -5.14 -0.64 -3.95
C PHE A 123 -5.64 0.58 -4.71
N PHE A 124 -6.73 0.41 -5.45
CA PHE A 124 -7.45 1.47 -6.15
C PHE A 124 -8.56 2.04 -5.25
N PRO A 125 -9.25 3.13 -5.64
CA PRO A 125 -10.29 3.74 -4.81
C PRO A 125 -11.40 2.80 -4.33
N GLU A 126 -11.70 1.76 -5.08
CA GLU A 126 -12.69 0.73 -4.69
C GLU A 126 -12.15 -0.34 -3.74
N ASP A 127 -10.84 -0.31 -3.41
CA ASP A 127 -10.18 -1.30 -2.58
C ASP A 127 -9.94 -0.75 -1.16
N ALA A 128 -10.88 -1.00 -0.25
CA ALA A 128 -10.64 -0.77 1.17
C ALA A 128 -9.58 -1.76 1.66
N HIS A 129 -8.57 -1.27 2.39
CA HIS A 129 -7.47 -2.09 2.87
C HIS A 129 -7.05 -1.73 4.29
N ALA A 130 -6.59 -2.73 5.05
CA ALA A 130 -6.11 -2.59 6.42
C ALA A 130 -4.67 -3.10 6.50
N PRO A 131 -3.66 -2.24 6.33
CA PRO A 131 -2.25 -2.62 6.42
C PRO A 131 -1.78 -2.84 7.86
N CYS A 132 -0.51 -3.21 8.03
CA CYS A 132 0.17 -3.31 9.31
C CYS A 132 -0.45 -4.35 10.25
N ARG A 133 -0.97 -5.46 9.71
CA ARG A 133 -1.53 -6.54 10.50
C ARG A 133 -0.47 -7.57 10.84
N LYS A 134 -0.56 -8.14 12.05
CA LYS A 134 0.35 -9.20 12.51
C LYS A 134 0.53 -10.28 11.46
N ASN A 135 1.78 -10.70 11.29
CA ASN A 135 2.19 -11.83 10.48
C ASN A 135 3.01 -12.80 11.33
N ASP A 136 2.78 -14.11 11.20
CA ASP A 136 3.51 -15.10 12.01
C ASP A 136 4.92 -15.40 11.46
N ALA A 137 5.22 -14.96 10.23
CA ALA A 137 6.53 -15.15 9.61
C ALA A 137 7.53 -14.03 9.92
N SER A 138 7.07 -12.85 10.38
CA SER A 138 7.91 -11.71 10.67
C SER A 138 7.32 -10.79 11.73
N ASP A 139 8.17 -10.26 12.61
CA ASP A 139 7.80 -9.24 13.59
C ASP A 139 7.99 -7.81 13.07
N PHE A 140 8.54 -7.65 11.86
CA PHE A 140 8.78 -6.34 11.27
C PHE A 140 8.41 -6.31 9.78
N ALA A 141 8.20 -5.11 9.27
CA ALA A 141 8.03 -4.81 7.86
C ALA A 141 8.90 -3.60 7.48
N HIS A 142 9.65 -3.74 6.37
CA HIS A 142 10.31 -2.63 5.69
C HIS A 142 9.61 -2.46 4.34
N LYS A 143 8.84 -1.39 4.23
CA LYS A 143 7.88 -1.20 3.15
C LYS A 143 8.05 0.13 2.46
N LEU A 144 7.82 0.11 1.15
CA LEU A 144 7.63 1.29 0.32
C LEU A 144 6.13 1.40 -0.01
N VAL A 145 5.55 2.57 0.23
CA VAL A 145 4.17 2.88 -0.13
C VAL A 145 4.18 4.04 -1.09
N PHE A 146 3.98 3.75 -2.37
CA PHE A 146 3.83 4.78 -3.38
C PHE A 146 2.37 5.23 -3.44
N LYS A 147 2.16 6.54 -3.37
CA LYS A 147 0.89 7.19 -3.67
C LYS A 147 0.95 7.67 -5.11
N VAL A 148 0.07 7.15 -5.94
CA VAL A 148 -0.01 7.45 -7.37
C VAL A 148 -1.35 8.10 -7.66
N LYS A 149 -1.35 9.35 -8.12
CA LYS A 149 -2.57 10.07 -8.48
C LYS A 149 -3.22 9.44 -9.71
N LEU A 150 -4.56 9.28 -9.65
CA LEU A 150 -5.38 8.67 -10.70
C LEU A 150 -6.05 9.71 -11.60
#